data_8f1d4f025069958484848bbad34ff5c6
#
_entry.id   8f1d4f025069958484848bbad34ff5c6
#
_cell.length_a   1.000
_cell.length_b   1.000
_cell.length_c   1.000
_cell.angle_alpha   90.00
_cell.angle_beta   90.00
_cell.angle_gamma   90.00
#
_symmetry.space_group_name_H-M   'P 1'
#
loop_
_entity.id
_entity.type
_entity.pdbx_description
1 polymer ?
#
loop_
_entity_poly.entity_id
_entity_poly.type
_entity_poly.pdbx_seq_one_letter_code
_entity_poly.pdbx_strand_id
1 'polypeptide(L)'
;KGAGTKSQPDSAEQITNKIFEAHTDWIVSNLDRQKIAFVSHVGDIVDKNVDEQWKVAQSCMSKLHGKVPYGISVGNHDMTSNGDASLFQAYFPQSRFEKFEWYAGSFGGSPMGKHISGNNANSYQLFTAGGIDFIFLHLECNAPDDVLHWANELLVRYTNRKALITSHMGWGPRVAPKVAEEFMTGEKGRMTWLKIHGARGNTPQQMWDKCYRQHANLVAVFSGDQSRTQAYKAATAGDHGNIVHELLQDYGSGWLRMYRFSPLPNRVRVEAITFDPRTEVLCEGVKLVPARNEHQFEFEFSLLR
;
A
#
# COMPACT_ATOMS: atom_id res chain seq x y z
N LYS A 1 -10.14 -11.28 -14.29
CA LYS A 1 -10.15 -12.65 -14.81
C LYS A 1 -10.35 -12.58 -16.31
N GLY A 2 -9.85 -13.54 -17.06
CA GLY A 2 -9.94 -13.56 -18.53
C GLY A 2 -8.72 -14.24 -19.13
N ALA A 3 -8.47 -14.03 -20.43
CA ALA A 3 -7.43 -14.71 -21.19
C ALA A 3 -6.06 -14.66 -20.52
N GLY A 4 -5.45 -15.83 -20.34
CA GLY A 4 -4.10 -15.98 -19.80
C GLY A 4 -3.91 -15.63 -18.32
N THR A 5 -4.96 -15.41 -17.53
CA THR A 5 -4.84 -15.22 -16.07
C THR A 5 -4.58 -16.56 -15.36
N LYS A 6 -4.03 -16.50 -14.14
CA LYS A 6 -3.82 -17.72 -13.31
C LYS A 6 -5.12 -18.49 -13.08
N SER A 7 -6.25 -17.79 -12.94
CA SER A 7 -7.56 -18.39 -12.71
C SER A 7 -8.25 -18.89 -13.97
N GLN A 8 -7.84 -18.44 -15.15
CA GLN A 8 -8.40 -18.80 -16.48
C GLN A 8 -7.28 -18.80 -17.53
N PRO A 9 -6.28 -19.71 -17.42
CA PRO A 9 -5.07 -19.68 -18.26
C PRO A 9 -5.37 -19.91 -19.75
N ASP A 10 -6.42 -20.67 -20.08
CA ASP A 10 -6.79 -21.08 -21.41
C ASP A 10 -7.99 -20.30 -21.98
N SER A 11 -8.51 -19.30 -21.25
CA SER A 11 -9.65 -18.51 -21.71
C SER A 11 -9.25 -17.58 -22.87
N ALA A 12 -10.10 -17.53 -23.91
CA ALA A 12 -10.03 -16.56 -24.99
C ALA A 12 -10.80 -15.26 -24.70
N GLU A 13 -11.47 -15.16 -23.55
CA GLU A 13 -12.22 -13.97 -23.16
C GLU A 13 -11.29 -12.78 -22.88
N GLN A 14 -11.79 -11.59 -23.18
CA GLN A 14 -11.07 -10.36 -22.86
C GLN A 14 -10.80 -10.27 -21.35
N ILE A 15 -9.58 -9.86 -20.98
CA ILE A 15 -9.22 -9.61 -19.58
C ILE A 15 -10.07 -8.46 -19.04
N THR A 16 -10.75 -8.70 -17.92
CA THR A 16 -11.52 -7.71 -17.17
C THR A 16 -11.31 -7.89 -15.67
N ASN A 17 -11.57 -6.85 -14.90
CA ASN A 17 -11.58 -6.96 -13.43
C ASN A 17 -12.76 -6.18 -12.83
N LYS A 18 -13.94 -6.81 -12.82
CA LYS A 18 -15.18 -6.21 -12.29
C LYS A 18 -15.09 -5.81 -10.82
N ILE A 19 -14.25 -6.47 -10.04
CA ILE A 19 -13.99 -6.09 -8.64
C ILE A 19 -13.22 -4.78 -8.60
N PHE A 20 -12.17 -4.65 -9.38
CA PHE A 20 -11.37 -3.42 -9.42
C PHE A 20 -12.19 -2.23 -9.97
N GLU A 21 -12.98 -2.47 -11.02
CA GLU A 21 -13.93 -1.48 -11.53
C GLU A 21 -14.88 -1.01 -10.41
N ALA A 22 -15.48 -1.95 -9.66
CA ALA A 22 -16.41 -1.62 -8.56
C ALA A 22 -15.73 -0.81 -7.45
N HIS A 23 -14.47 -1.11 -7.10
CA HIS A 23 -13.69 -0.32 -6.13
C HIS A 23 -13.55 1.14 -6.60
N THR A 24 -13.06 1.34 -7.83
CA THR A 24 -12.82 2.69 -8.35
C THR A 24 -14.11 3.46 -8.61
N ASP A 25 -15.18 2.79 -9.05
CA ASP A 25 -16.50 3.39 -9.24
C ASP A 25 -17.12 3.83 -7.92
N TRP A 26 -17.06 2.98 -6.88
CA TRP A 26 -17.53 3.34 -5.55
C TRP A 26 -16.76 4.54 -4.99
N ILE A 27 -15.42 4.54 -5.09
CA ILE A 27 -14.60 5.65 -4.61
C ILE A 27 -15.03 6.95 -5.29
N VAL A 28 -15.12 6.98 -6.62
CA VAL A 28 -15.49 8.18 -7.39
C VAL A 28 -16.90 8.66 -7.03
N SER A 29 -17.84 7.73 -6.88
CA SER A 29 -19.24 8.07 -6.56
C SER A 29 -19.42 8.58 -5.12
N ASN A 30 -18.43 8.37 -4.26
CA ASN A 30 -18.51 8.70 -2.84
C ASN A 30 -17.46 9.73 -2.36
N LEU A 31 -16.75 10.39 -3.28
CA LEU A 31 -15.70 11.36 -2.93
C LEU A 31 -16.21 12.41 -1.93
N ASP A 32 -17.32 13.07 -2.24
CA ASP A 32 -17.88 14.13 -1.41
C ASP A 32 -18.58 13.58 -0.17
N ARG A 33 -19.41 12.54 -0.32
CA ARG A 33 -20.17 11.92 0.79
C ARG A 33 -19.24 11.41 1.89
N GLN A 34 -18.16 10.76 1.52
CA GLN A 34 -17.18 10.19 2.46
C GLN A 34 -16.00 11.12 2.74
N LYS A 35 -15.92 12.27 2.06
CA LYS A 35 -14.78 13.22 2.15
C LYS A 35 -13.45 12.51 1.90
N ILE A 36 -13.36 11.73 0.82
CA ILE A 36 -12.17 10.94 0.49
C ILE A 36 -11.04 11.88 0.10
N ALA A 37 -10.03 11.99 0.94
CA ALA A 37 -8.89 12.88 0.74
C ALA A 37 -7.72 12.21 -0.02
N PHE A 38 -7.62 10.88 0.04
CA PHE A 38 -6.54 10.13 -0.57
C PHE A 38 -6.93 8.67 -0.84
N VAL A 39 -6.36 8.08 -1.88
CA VAL A 39 -6.50 6.65 -2.20
C VAL A 39 -5.12 6.01 -2.28
N SER A 40 -4.90 4.91 -1.56
CA SER A 40 -3.65 4.15 -1.61
C SER A 40 -3.90 2.73 -2.12
N HIS A 41 -3.12 2.30 -3.10
CA HIS A 41 -3.08 0.92 -3.57
C HIS A 41 -1.89 0.20 -2.95
N VAL A 42 -2.15 -0.95 -2.32
CA VAL A 42 -1.15 -1.69 -1.53
C VAL A 42 -0.21 -2.59 -2.36
N GLY A 43 -0.26 -2.50 -3.67
CA GLY A 43 0.59 -3.31 -4.58
C GLY A 43 -0.13 -4.50 -5.20
N ASP A 44 0.59 -5.24 -6.04
CA ASP A 44 0.05 -6.32 -6.88
C ASP A 44 -1.18 -5.84 -7.68
N ILE A 45 -1.01 -4.72 -8.37
CA ILE A 45 -2.07 -4.12 -9.18
C ILE A 45 -2.39 -4.99 -10.40
N VAL A 46 -1.46 -5.87 -10.78
CA VAL A 46 -1.64 -6.93 -11.77
C VAL A 46 -1.34 -8.31 -11.15
N ASP A 47 -1.95 -9.38 -11.66
CA ASP A 47 -1.63 -10.77 -11.28
C ASP A 47 -0.46 -11.33 -12.10
N LYS A 48 -0.34 -10.90 -13.34
CA LYS A 48 0.79 -11.18 -14.23
C LYS A 48 1.28 -9.87 -14.82
N ASN A 49 2.61 -9.71 -14.89
CA ASN A 49 3.24 -8.54 -15.45
C ASN A 49 3.21 -8.58 -16.99
N VAL A 50 2.02 -8.35 -17.57
CA VAL A 50 1.75 -8.35 -19.02
C VAL A 50 0.87 -7.17 -19.41
N ASP A 51 1.07 -6.60 -20.60
CA ASP A 51 0.41 -5.40 -21.09
C ASP A 51 -1.11 -5.43 -20.99
N GLU A 52 -1.73 -6.57 -21.24
CA GLU A 52 -3.19 -6.71 -21.19
C GLU A 52 -3.73 -6.44 -19.79
N GLN A 53 -3.06 -6.92 -18.75
CA GLN A 53 -3.46 -6.66 -17.36
C GLN A 53 -3.14 -5.22 -16.94
N TRP A 54 -2.03 -4.67 -17.41
CA TRP A 54 -1.69 -3.27 -17.17
C TRP A 54 -2.69 -2.30 -17.78
N LYS A 55 -3.20 -2.58 -18.97
CA LYS A 55 -4.29 -1.78 -19.58
C LYS A 55 -5.55 -1.76 -18.73
N VAL A 56 -5.93 -2.90 -18.16
CA VAL A 56 -7.07 -2.98 -17.22
C VAL A 56 -6.80 -2.17 -15.97
N ALA A 57 -5.62 -2.34 -15.35
CA ALA A 57 -5.23 -1.60 -14.16
C ALA A 57 -5.23 -0.08 -14.41
N GLN A 58 -4.63 0.36 -15.52
CA GLN A 58 -4.61 1.76 -15.90
C GLN A 58 -6.03 2.32 -16.16
N SER A 59 -6.89 1.55 -16.84
CA SER A 59 -8.29 1.93 -17.05
C SER A 59 -9.03 2.15 -15.74
N CYS A 60 -8.92 1.23 -14.79
CA CYS A 60 -9.55 1.36 -13.48
C CYS A 60 -9.02 2.58 -12.70
N MET A 61 -7.69 2.69 -12.58
CA MET A 61 -7.07 3.81 -11.83
C MET A 61 -7.27 5.17 -12.50
N SER A 62 -7.48 5.21 -13.83
CA SER A 62 -7.76 6.45 -14.55
C SER A 62 -9.09 7.10 -14.15
N LYS A 63 -10.02 6.35 -13.58
CA LYS A 63 -11.25 6.90 -13.01
C LYS A 63 -11.00 7.84 -11.83
N LEU A 64 -9.91 7.61 -11.08
CA LEU A 64 -9.49 8.44 -9.94
C LEU A 64 -8.66 9.66 -10.38
N HIS A 65 -8.02 9.58 -11.55
CA HIS A 65 -7.03 10.54 -12.00
C HIS A 65 -7.62 11.94 -12.19
N GLY A 66 -7.05 12.93 -11.52
CA GLY A 66 -7.56 14.30 -11.52
C GLY A 66 -8.78 14.56 -10.64
N LYS A 67 -9.30 13.54 -9.94
CA LYS A 67 -10.46 13.66 -9.02
C LYS A 67 -10.06 13.57 -7.55
N VAL A 68 -9.08 12.74 -7.25
CA VAL A 68 -8.59 12.54 -5.88
C VAL A 68 -7.10 12.21 -5.92
N PRO A 69 -6.28 12.68 -4.96
CA PRO A 69 -4.90 12.23 -4.79
C PRO A 69 -4.81 10.71 -4.62
N TYR A 70 -3.85 10.07 -5.27
CA TYR A 70 -3.62 8.64 -5.06
C TYR A 70 -2.16 8.25 -5.26
N GLY A 71 -1.76 7.15 -4.62
CA GLY A 71 -0.46 6.52 -4.77
C GLY A 71 -0.57 5.00 -4.92
N ILE A 72 0.47 4.40 -5.50
CA ILE A 72 0.53 2.96 -5.76
C ILE A 72 1.87 2.46 -5.24
N SER A 73 1.83 1.51 -4.31
CA SER A 73 3.00 0.69 -3.96
C SER A 73 3.19 -0.38 -5.04
N VAL A 74 4.41 -0.63 -5.46
CA VAL A 74 4.71 -1.67 -6.45
C VAL A 74 4.90 -3.00 -5.74
N GLY A 75 4.08 -3.99 -6.12
CA GLY A 75 4.11 -5.34 -5.55
C GLY A 75 5.05 -6.28 -6.32
N ASN A 76 5.18 -7.51 -5.82
CA ASN A 76 6.06 -8.50 -6.43
C ASN A 76 5.53 -9.06 -7.76
N HIS A 77 4.22 -8.95 -8.03
CA HIS A 77 3.64 -9.28 -9.33
C HIS A 77 3.79 -8.15 -10.36
N ASP A 78 4.06 -6.93 -9.88
CA ASP A 78 4.21 -5.72 -10.69
C ASP A 78 5.65 -5.54 -11.23
N MET A 79 6.58 -6.35 -10.77
CA MET A 79 8.00 -6.31 -11.11
C MET A 79 8.48 -7.63 -11.71
N THR A 80 9.59 -7.57 -12.43
CA THR A 80 10.36 -8.75 -12.86
C THR A 80 11.64 -8.89 -12.04
N SER A 81 12.55 -9.76 -12.47
CA SER A 81 13.81 -10.02 -11.79
C SER A 81 14.63 -8.74 -11.58
N ASN A 82 15.33 -8.67 -10.46
CA ASN A 82 16.22 -7.56 -10.06
C ASN A 82 15.49 -6.22 -9.79
N GLY A 83 14.18 -6.24 -9.54
CA GLY A 83 13.41 -5.03 -9.27
C GLY A 83 13.06 -4.21 -10.51
N ASP A 84 13.07 -4.84 -11.68
CA ASP A 84 12.66 -4.19 -12.92
C ASP A 84 11.15 -3.92 -12.91
N ALA A 85 10.78 -2.65 -12.81
CA ALA A 85 9.42 -2.15 -12.82
C ALA A 85 9.03 -1.46 -14.14
N SER A 86 9.69 -1.81 -15.26
CA SER A 86 9.53 -1.13 -16.55
C SER A 86 8.07 -1.04 -17.03
N LEU A 87 7.28 -2.11 -16.87
CA LEU A 87 5.86 -2.06 -17.27
C LEU A 87 5.05 -1.18 -16.33
N PHE A 88 5.24 -1.26 -15.01
CA PHE A 88 4.62 -0.31 -14.10
C PHE A 88 4.93 1.13 -14.50
N GLN A 89 6.19 1.44 -14.75
CA GLN A 89 6.65 2.77 -15.14
C GLN A 89 6.09 3.23 -16.50
N ALA A 90 5.83 2.32 -17.42
CA ALA A 90 5.18 2.63 -18.70
C ALA A 90 3.71 3.04 -18.54
N TYR A 91 2.98 2.38 -17.64
CA TYR A 91 1.55 2.65 -17.42
C TYR A 91 1.26 3.73 -16.37
N PHE A 92 2.16 3.86 -15.37
CA PHE A 92 2.06 4.84 -14.29
C PHE A 92 3.36 5.66 -14.13
N PRO A 93 3.85 6.33 -15.20
CA PRO A 93 5.08 7.11 -15.13
C PRO A 93 4.93 8.31 -14.21
N GLN A 94 6.05 8.83 -13.71
CA GLN A 94 6.10 10.07 -12.94
C GLN A 94 5.39 11.22 -13.67
N SER A 95 5.60 11.35 -14.99
CA SER A 95 5.00 12.41 -15.83
C SER A 95 3.47 12.44 -15.82
N ARG A 96 2.84 11.31 -15.45
CA ARG A 96 1.39 11.25 -15.23
C ARG A 96 0.94 12.07 -14.03
N PHE A 97 1.78 12.18 -12.99
CA PHE A 97 1.44 12.73 -11.69
C PHE A 97 2.05 14.11 -11.41
N GLU A 98 3.20 14.44 -11.96
CA GLU A 98 4.00 15.62 -11.62
C GLU A 98 3.31 16.96 -11.81
N LYS A 99 2.19 16.99 -12.55
CA LYS A 99 1.36 18.19 -12.72
C LYS A 99 0.45 18.49 -11.51
N PHE A 100 0.32 17.58 -10.58
CA PHE A 100 -0.54 17.73 -9.41
C PHE A 100 0.28 18.21 -8.21
N GLU A 101 -0.18 19.24 -7.52
CA GLU A 101 0.49 19.81 -6.35
C GLU A 101 0.70 18.81 -5.21
N TRP A 102 -0.18 17.80 -5.10
CA TRP A 102 -0.07 16.75 -4.10
C TRP A 102 1.01 15.72 -4.41
N TYR A 103 1.49 15.63 -5.66
CA TYR A 103 2.57 14.72 -6.02
C TYR A 103 3.91 15.44 -5.82
N ALA A 104 4.63 15.07 -4.76
CA ALA A 104 5.84 15.80 -4.37
C ALA A 104 7.12 15.21 -4.95
N GLY A 105 7.08 14.00 -5.51
CA GLY A 105 8.20 13.42 -6.25
C GLY A 105 8.33 11.91 -6.13
N SER A 106 9.40 11.42 -6.71
CA SER A 106 9.76 9.99 -6.72
C SER A 106 11.25 9.79 -6.50
N PHE A 107 11.63 8.57 -6.14
CA PHE A 107 13.03 8.16 -6.10
C PHE A 107 13.66 8.19 -7.50
N GLY A 108 14.88 8.70 -7.61
CA GLY A 108 15.55 8.90 -8.90
C GLY A 108 15.97 7.62 -9.63
N GLY A 109 15.88 6.49 -8.97
CA GLY A 109 16.26 5.17 -9.47
C GLY A 109 17.57 4.65 -8.89
N SER A 110 17.74 3.35 -8.97
CA SER A 110 18.97 2.66 -8.56
C SER A 110 20.15 3.02 -9.49
N PRO A 111 21.39 2.99 -9.00
CA PRO A 111 22.58 3.01 -9.86
C PRO A 111 22.60 1.92 -10.96
N MET A 112 21.82 0.87 -10.80
CA MET A 112 21.66 -0.21 -11.78
C MET A 112 20.82 0.16 -13.00
N GLY A 113 20.07 1.27 -12.94
CA GLY A 113 19.22 1.78 -14.03
C GLY A 113 17.93 2.41 -13.51
N LYS A 114 17.41 3.40 -14.24
CA LYS A 114 16.17 4.12 -13.84
C LYS A 114 14.92 3.24 -13.83
N HIS A 115 14.91 2.13 -14.54
CA HIS A 115 13.82 1.14 -14.52
C HIS A 115 13.82 0.31 -13.24
N ILE A 116 14.92 0.34 -12.47
CA ILE A 116 15.05 -0.27 -11.16
C ILE A 116 14.74 0.78 -10.10
N SER A 117 13.66 0.60 -9.37
CA SER A 117 13.20 1.44 -8.26
C SER A 117 12.81 2.90 -8.60
N GLY A 118 13.14 3.41 -9.80
CA GLY A 118 12.91 4.80 -10.20
C GLY A 118 11.55 5.06 -10.87
N ASN A 119 11.41 6.26 -11.46
CA ASN A 119 10.28 6.68 -12.29
C ASN A 119 8.90 6.28 -11.71
N ASN A 120 8.58 6.73 -10.50
CA ASN A 120 7.33 6.46 -9.77
C ASN A 120 7.19 5.06 -9.14
N ALA A 121 8.17 4.15 -9.25
CA ALA A 121 8.13 2.88 -8.51
C ALA A 121 8.19 3.11 -6.99
N ASN A 122 8.83 4.22 -6.58
CA ASN A 122 8.79 4.73 -5.21
C ASN A 122 8.46 6.22 -5.27
N SER A 123 7.38 6.63 -4.63
CA SER A 123 6.88 8.01 -4.70
C SER A 123 6.40 8.52 -3.36
N TYR A 124 6.28 9.84 -3.23
CA TYR A 124 5.67 10.45 -2.05
C TYR A 124 4.73 11.59 -2.43
N GLN A 125 3.71 11.74 -1.63
CA GLN A 125 2.65 12.72 -1.80
C GLN A 125 2.54 13.57 -0.54
N LEU A 126 2.25 14.85 -0.74
CA LEU A 126 1.99 15.81 0.33
C LEU A 126 0.56 16.32 0.19
N PHE A 127 -0.21 16.23 1.25
CA PHE A 127 -1.58 16.75 1.26
C PHE A 127 -2.01 17.17 2.65
N THR A 128 -3.07 17.96 2.73
CA THR A 128 -3.68 18.37 3.99
C THR A 128 -5.12 17.88 4.00
N ALA A 129 -5.53 17.22 5.08
CA ALA A 129 -6.89 16.75 5.27
C ALA A 129 -7.32 16.95 6.72
N GLY A 130 -8.52 17.50 6.95
CA GLY A 130 -9.04 17.77 8.29
C GLY A 130 -8.14 18.69 9.13
N GLY A 131 -7.38 19.60 8.50
CA GLY A 131 -6.42 20.49 9.16
C GLY A 131 -5.10 19.81 9.57
N ILE A 132 -4.86 18.59 9.11
CA ILE A 132 -3.62 17.84 9.41
C ILE A 132 -2.81 17.70 8.13
N ASP A 133 -1.53 18.05 8.22
CA ASP A 133 -0.56 17.88 7.14
C ASP A 133 0.00 16.47 7.13
N PHE A 134 -0.07 15.81 5.97
CA PHE A 134 0.44 14.47 5.76
C PHE A 134 1.57 14.42 4.74
N ILE A 135 2.49 13.49 4.94
CA ILE A 135 3.36 12.91 3.94
C ILE A 135 3.00 11.44 3.78
N PHE A 136 2.74 10.98 2.57
CA PHE A 136 2.44 9.59 2.29
C PHE A 136 3.46 9.02 1.30
N LEU A 137 4.23 8.02 1.72
CA LEU A 137 5.21 7.33 0.88
C LEU A 137 4.62 6.03 0.35
N HIS A 138 4.81 5.76 -0.93
CA HIS A 138 4.50 4.49 -1.58
C HIS A 138 5.81 3.85 -1.99
N LEU A 139 6.20 2.81 -1.26
CA LEU A 139 7.46 2.09 -1.45
C LEU A 139 7.22 0.75 -2.14
N GLU A 140 8.13 0.36 -2.99
CA GLU A 140 8.10 -0.95 -3.65
C GLU A 140 8.23 -2.11 -2.66
N CYS A 141 7.81 -3.28 -3.08
CA CYS A 141 7.92 -4.53 -2.32
C CYS A 141 9.38 -4.80 -1.93
N ASN A 142 9.63 -5.14 -0.65
CA ASN A 142 10.97 -5.41 -0.14
C ASN A 142 12.00 -4.32 -0.48
N ALA A 143 11.65 -3.06 -0.28
CA ALA A 143 12.42 -1.89 -0.67
C ALA A 143 13.92 -2.02 -0.34
N PRO A 144 14.83 -1.83 -1.32
CA PRO A 144 16.27 -1.88 -1.11
C PRO A 144 16.80 -0.74 -0.22
N ASP A 145 18.05 -0.84 0.21
CA ASP A 145 18.67 0.13 1.14
C ASP A 145 18.73 1.55 0.56
N ASP A 146 18.95 1.71 -0.73
CA ASP A 146 18.97 3.01 -1.40
C ASP A 146 17.58 3.69 -1.35
N VAL A 147 16.51 2.91 -1.51
CA VAL A 147 15.13 3.39 -1.37
C VAL A 147 14.82 3.73 0.09
N LEU A 148 15.24 2.88 1.05
CA LEU A 148 15.04 3.17 2.47
C LEU A 148 15.82 4.40 2.94
N HIS A 149 17.02 4.61 2.42
CA HIS A 149 17.79 5.83 2.70
C HIS A 149 17.05 7.09 2.21
N TRP A 150 16.56 7.07 0.98
CA TRP A 150 15.73 8.16 0.44
C TRP A 150 14.45 8.37 1.27
N ALA A 151 13.78 7.30 1.71
CA ALA A 151 12.61 7.41 2.57
C ALA A 151 12.95 8.07 3.92
N ASN A 152 14.08 7.69 4.54
CA ASN A 152 14.58 8.31 5.77
C ASN A 152 14.83 9.82 5.60
N GLU A 153 15.48 10.23 4.50
CA GLU A 153 15.71 11.66 4.22
C GLU A 153 14.39 12.44 4.12
N LEU A 154 13.36 11.87 3.49
CA LEU A 154 12.04 12.48 3.39
C LEU A 154 11.36 12.59 4.76
N LEU A 155 11.37 11.53 5.55
CA LEU A 155 10.73 11.51 6.87
C LEU A 155 11.40 12.48 7.85
N VAL A 156 12.71 12.68 7.73
CA VAL A 156 13.45 13.73 8.47
C VAL A 156 13.11 15.13 7.93
N ARG A 157 13.06 15.31 6.62
CA ARG A 157 12.72 16.62 6.00
C ARG A 157 11.32 17.09 6.38
N TYR A 158 10.37 16.18 6.48
CA TYR A 158 8.95 16.47 6.74
C TYR A 158 8.50 16.05 8.13
N THR A 159 9.34 16.24 9.15
CA THR A 159 9.00 15.89 10.56
C THR A 159 7.80 16.64 11.11
N ASN A 160 7.43 17.77 10.50
CA ASN A 160 6.24 18.56 10.84
C ASN A 160 4.94 17.96 10.27
N ARG A 161 5.01 16.95 9.41
CA ARG A 161 3.86 16.23 8.83
C ARG A 161 3.70 14.86 9.48
N LYS A 162 2.47 14.40 9.63
CA LYS A 162 2.21 13.01 10.02
C LYS A 162 2.50 12.11 8.81
N ALA A 163 3.29 11.07 9.03
CA ALA A 163 3.76 10.20 7.97
C ALA A 163 2.96 8.91 7.89
N LEU A 164 2.61 8.54 6.66
CA LEU A 164 2.00 7.27 6.29
C LEU A 164 2.90 6.58 5.26
N ILE A 165 3.00 5.27 5.32
CA ILE A 165 3.75 4.46 4.34
C ILE A 165 2.85 3.36 3.82
N THR A 166 2.89 3.10 2.52
CA THR A 166 2.42 1.85 1.93
C THR A 166 3.61 1.11 1.35
N SER A 167 3.78 -0.15 1.73
CA SER A 167 4.75 -1.07 1.14
C SER A 167 4.10 -2.44 1.02
N HIS A 168 4.14 -3.03 -0.17
CA HIS A 168 3.34 -4.23 -0.48
C HIS A 168 3.58 -5.37 0.50
N MET A 169 4.83 -5.68 0.82
CA MET A 169 5.18 -6.73 1.77
C MET A 169 5.58 -6.13 3.12
N GLY A 170 4.62 -5.93 4.00
CA GLY A 170 4.87 -5.53 5.39
C GLY A 170 4.94 -6.71 6.35
N TRP A 171 4.32 -7.83 5.98
CA TRP A 171 4.23 -9.07 6.75
C TRP A 171 4.45 -10.25 5.82
N GLY A 172 4.89 -11.36 6.37
CA GLY A 172 4.81 -12.56 5.59
C GLY A 172 5.91 -13.57 5.87
N PRO A 173 5.56 -14.69 6.52
CA PRO A 173 6.38 -15.87 6.50
C PRO A 173 6.39 -16.45 5.06
N ARG A 174 7.51 -17.04 4.69
CA ARG A 174 7.67 -17.68 3.37
C ARG A 174 6.63 -18.78 3.11
N VAL A 175 6.12 -19.38 4.17
CA VAL A 175 5.04 -20.37 4.13
C VAL A 175 3.80 -19.69 4.69
N ALA A 176 2.68 -19.77 3.98
CA ALA A 176 1.41 -19.21 4.46
C ALA A 176 1.07 -19.77 5.84
N PRO A 177 0.80 -18.92 6.83
CA PRO A 177 0.46 -19.36 8.17
C PRO A 177 -0.85 -20.13 8.18
N LYS A 178 -1.00 -21.01 9.15
CA LYS A 178 -2.24 -21.75 9.37
C LYS A 178 -3.25 -20.94 10.17
N VAL A 179 -2.75 -20.07 11.02
CA VAL A 179 -3.52 -19.15 11.88
C VAL A 179 -2.89 -17.75 11.80
N ALA A 180 -3.70 -16.71 12.06
CA ALA A 180 -3.27 -15.33 11.93
C ALA A 180 -2.09 -14.98 12.88
N GLU A 181 -2.06 -15.54 14.06
CA GLU A 181 -1.03 -15.31 15.08
C GLU A 181 0.36 -15.72 14.62
N GLU A 182 0.49 -16.69 13.72
CA GLU A 182 1.78 -17.13 13.17
C GLU A 182 2.51 -16.02 12.40
N PHE A 183 1.80 -14.98 11.93
CA PHE A 183 2.44 -13.81 11.33
C PHE A 183 3.25 -12.98 12.32
N MET A 184 2.85 -13.04 13.60
CA MET A 184 3.38 -12.17 14.64
C MET A 184 4.44 -12.84 15.50
N THR A 185 4.73 -14.12 15.26
CA THR A 185 5.75 -14.83 16.05
C THR A 185 7.16 -14.41 15.65
N GLY A 186 7.87 -13.77 16.56
CA GLY A 186 9.26 -13.36 16.40
C GLY A 186 9.44 -12.06 15.61
N GLU A 187 10.41 -12.02 14.70
CA GLU A 187 10.71 -10.86 13.86
C GLU A 187 9.58 -10.58 12.87
N LYS A 188 9.38 -9.30 12.59
CA LYS A 188 8.37 -8.83 11.61
C LYS A 188 8.69 -9.39 10.23
N GLY A 189 7.93 -10.33 9.75
CA GLY A 189 8.06 -10.95 8.45
C GLY A 189 9.51 -11.15 8.00
N ARG A 190 9.92 -12.36 7.81
CA ARG A 190 11.30 -12.71 7.39
C ARG A 190 11.45 -12.85 5.89
N MET A 191 10.34 -12.78 5.16
CA MET A 191 10.34 -13.07 3.74
C MET A 191 10.89 -11.92 2.93
N THR A 192 11.81 -12.23 2.02
CA THR A 192 12.11 -11.42 0.84
C THR A 192 11.85 -12.23 -0.41
N TRP A 193 11.34 -11.57 -1.44
CA TRP A 193 11.20 -12.18 -2.75
C TRP A 193 12.54 -12.08 -3.49
N LEU A 194 13.43 -13.07 -3.29
CA LEU A 194 14.77 -13.07 -3.89
C LEU A 194 14.78 -12.83 -5.40
N LYS A 195 13.76 -13.33 -6.12
CA LYS A 195 13.63 -13.09 -7.56
C LYS A 195 13.33 -11.62 -7.91
N ILE A 196 12.84 -10.83 -6.97
CA ILE A 196 12.52 -9.41 -7.22
C ILE A 196 13.77 -8.55 -7.11
N HIS A 197 14.46 -8.58 -5.96
CA HIS A 197 15.63 -7.73 -5.73
C HIS A 197 16.93 -8.50 -5.50
N GLY A 198 16.87 -9.84 -5.50
CA GLY A 198 18.00 -10.64 -5.08
C GLY A 198 18.40 -10.32 -3.63
N ALA A 199 19.68 -10.23 -3.37
CA ALA A 199 20.22 -9.90 -2.04
C ALA A 199 20.02 -8.42 -1.63
N ARG A 200 19.56 -7.55 -2.54
CA ARG A 200 19.33 -6.12 -2.26
C ARG A 200 18.04 -5.87 -1.46
N GLY A 201 17.05 -6.75 -1.56
CA GLY A 201 15.76 -6.59 -0.93
C GLY A 201 15.83 -6.74 0.59
N ASN A 202 15.00 -5.97 1.30
CA ASN A 202 14.88 -6.03 2.75
C ASN A 202 13.65 -6.84 3.17
N THR A 203 13.79 -7.59 4.27
CA THR A 203 12.63 -8.17 4.95
C THR A 203 11.81 -7.06 5.63
N PRO A 204 10.53 -7.30 6.00
CA PRO A 204 9.77 -6.37 6.84
C PRO A 204 10.51 -5.97 8.13
N GLN A 205 11.20 -6.90 8.80
CA GLN A 205 11.99 -6.58 9.98
C GLN A 205 13.16 -5.64 9.64
N GLN A 206 13.86 -5.87 8.54
CA GLN A 206 14.95 -4.97 8.11
C GLN A 206 14.43 -3.58 7.73
N MET A 207 13.26 -3.49 7.05
CA MET A 207 12.63 -2.19 6.77
C MET A 207 12.23 -1.47 8.03
N TRP A 208 11.71 -2.19 9.04
CA TRP A 208 11.40 -1.65 10.36
C TRP A 208 12.66 -1.08 11.03
N ASP A 209 13.72 -1.88 11.12
CA ASP A 209 14.95 -1.49 11.83
C ASP A 209 15.74 -0.38 11.10
N LYS A 210 15.76 -0.40 9.77
CA LYS A 210 16.52 0.55 8.94
C LYS A 210 15.77 1.86 8.68
N CYS A 211 14.43 1.89 8.86
CA CYS A 211 13.63 3.05 8.54
C CYS A 211 12.50 3.29 9.55
N TYR A 212 11.50 2.43 9.61
CA TYR A 212 10.20 2.79 10.15
C TYR A 212 10.24 3.17 11.64
N ARG A 213 10.95 2.41 12.49
CA ARG A 213 11.04 2.68 13.93
C ARG A 213 11.72 4.00 14.29
N GLN A 214 12.52 4.55 13.37
CA GLN A 214 13.39 5.70 13.61
C GLN A 214 12.68 7.06 13.49
N HIS A 215 11.40 7.09 13.14
CA HIS A 215 10.69 8.34 12.83
C HIS A 215 9.51 8.60 13.75
N ALA A 216 9.62 9.66 14.57
CA ALA A 216 8.58 10.07 15.53
C ALA A 216 7.26 10.48 14.85
N ASN A 217 7.30 10.93 13.61
CA ASN A 217 6.14 11.35 12.83
C ASN A 217 5.43 10.21 12.10
N LEU A 218 6.02 9.00 12.04
CA LEU A 218 5.39 7.85 11.39
C LEU A 218 4.21 7.34 12.24
N VAL A 219 3.05 7.24 11.62
CA VAL A 219 1.78 6.86 12.25
C VAL A 219 1.36 5.46 11.84
N ALA A 220 1.43 5.14 10.56
CA ALA A 220 0.95 3.85 10.06
C ALA A 220 1.73 3.37 8.83
N VAL A 221 1.83 2.03 8.74
CA VAL A 221 2.34 1.31 7.57
C VAL A 221 1.25 0.38 7.07
N PHE A 222 0.88 0.53 5.79
CA PHE A 222 -0.13 -0.29 5.11
C PHE A 222 0.56 -1.31 4.21
N SER A 223 0.06 -2.54 4.18
CA SER A 223 0.64 -3.62 3.38
C SER A 223 -0.38 -4.56 2.77
N GLY A 224 0.04 -5.36 1.80
CA GLY A 224 -0.69 -6.41 1.10
C GLY A 224 0.06 -7.74 1.12
N ASP A 225 0.20 -8.40 -0.03
CA ASP A 225 0.93 -9.65 -0.30
C ASP A 225 0.30 -10.93 0.30
N GLN A 226 -0.54 -10.81 1.32
CA GLN A 226 -1.03 -11.96 2.06
C GLN A 226 -2.51 -12.25 1.83
N SER A 227 -2.88 -12.46 0.57
CA SER A 227 -4.27 -12.74 0.14
C SER A 227 -4.93 -13.94 0.81
N ARG A 228 -4.15 -14.83 1.42
CA ARG A 228 -4.66 -15.97 2.20
C ARG A 228 -5.09 -15.58 3.60
N THR A 229 -4.32 -14.70 4.27
CA THR A 229 -4.69 -14.14 5.58
C THR A 229 -5.69 -13.02 5.43
N GLN A 230 -5.49 -12.14 4.47
CA GLN A 230 -6.32 -11.03 4.04
C GLN A 230 -6.33 -9.83 4.98
N ALA A 231 -6.26 -10.00 6.29
CA ALA A 231 -6.21 -8.88 7.24
C ALA A 231 -5.35 -9.23 8.46
N TYR A 232 -4.63 -8.23 8.95
CA TYR A 232 -3.97 -8.26 10.25
C TYR A 232 -3.70 -6.83 10.74
N LYS A 233 -3.52 -6.65 12.04
CA LYS A 233 -3.12 -5.37 12.63
C LYS A 233 -2.16 -5.58 13.78
N ALA A 234 -1.21 -4.66 13.91
CA ALA A 234 -0.34 -4.54 15.08
C ALA A 234 -0.11 -3.07 15.42
N ALA A 235 0.37 -2.83 16.62
CA ALA A 235 0.76 -1.53 17.11
C ALA A 235 2.13 -1.69 17.78
N THR A 236 3.16 -1.11 17.19
CA THR A 236 4.56 -1.29 17.63
C THR A 236 5.16 0.05 18.03
N ALA A 237 5.85 0.09 19.16
CA ALA A 237 6.55 1.29 19.61
C ALA A 237 7.78 1.56 18.73
N GLY A 238 7.87 2.78 18.21
CA GLY A 238 9.07 3.31 17.57
C GLY A 238 10.08 3.80 18.61
N ASP A 239 11.26 4.20 18.15
CA ASP A 239 12.39 4.63 19.01
C ASP A 239 12.10 5.90 19.81
N HIS A 240 11.12 6.68 19.37
CA HIS A 240 10.71 7.94 20.03
C HIS A 240 9.47 7.79 20.90
N GLY A 241 9.03 6.56 21.18
CA GLY A 241 7.82 6.28 21.97
C GLY A 241 6.50 6.49 21.23
N ASN A 242 6.54 6.86 19.96
CA ASN A 242 5.36 6.88 19.10
C ASN A 242 4.92 5.44 18.79
N ILE A 243 3.62 5.26 18.61
CA ILE A 243 3.09 3.97 18.16
C ILE A 243 2.92 4.02 16.64
N VAL A 244 3.52 3.04 15.95
CA VAL A 244 3.32 2.81 14.52
C VAL A 244 2.29 1.70 14.36
N HIS A 245 1.18 2.00 13.70
CA HIS A 245 0.13 1.03 13.37
C HIS A 245 0.50 0.30 12.08
N GLU A 246 0.67 -1.01 12.17
CA GLU A 246 1.04 -1.85 11.03
C GLU A 246 -0.20 -2.64 10.60
N LEU A 247 -0.67 -2.39 9.37
CA LEU A 247 -2.00 -2.76 8.92
C LEU A 247 -1.92 -3.56 7.61
N LEU A 248 -2.18 -4.86 7.70
CA LEU A 248 -2.29 -5.74 6.54
C LEU A 248 -3.71 -5.69 5.97
N GLN A 249 -3.82 -5.55 4.66
CA GLN A 249 -5.08 -5.55 3.93
C GLN A 249 -4.87 -6.05 2.49
N ASP A 250 -5.18 -7.30 2.26
CA ASP A 250 -5.09 -7.93 0.94
C ASP A 250 -6.31 -8.83 0.72
N TYR A 251 -7.42 -8.20 0.39
CA TYR A 251 -8.69 -8.87 0.23
C TYR A 251 -8.93 -9.34 -1.22
N GLY A 252 -8.35 -10.47 -1.59
CA GLY A 252 -8.59 -11.10 -2.89
C GLY A 252 -10.05 -11.42 -3.21
N SER A 253 -10.94 -11.34 -2.20
CA SER A 253 -12.39 -11.51 -2.33
C SER A 253 -13.14 -10.25 -2.75
N GLY A 254 -12.48 -9.09 -2.83
CA GLY A 254 -13.06 -7.84 -3.33
C GLY A 254 -13.55 -6.87 -2.25
N TRP A 255 -13.17 -7.06 -0.99
CA TRP A 255 -13.41 -6.09 0.06
C TRP A 255 -12.57 -4.85 -0.15
N LEU A 256 -13.16 -3.66 0.12
CA LEU A 256 -12.48 -2.36 0.17
C LEU A 256 -12.34 -1.94 1.63
N ARG A 257 -11.18 -1.39 2.00
CA ARG A 257 -10.98 -0.81 3.34
C ARG A 257 -10.86 0.70 3.26
N MET A 258 -11.66 1.37 4.08
CA MET A 258 -11.62 2.81 4.30
C MET A 258 -11.10 3.10 5.70
N TYR A 259 -10.26 4.12 5.83
CA TYR A 259 -9.83 4.68 7.11
C TYR A 259 -10.42 6.07 7.27
N ARG A 260 -11.28 6.25 8.25
CA ARG A 260 -11.91 7.53 8.58
C ARG A 260 -11.14 8.22 9.69
N PHE A 261 -10.51 9.33 9.37
CA PHE A 261 -9.74 10.15 10.31
C PHE A 261 -10.65 11.21 10.92
N SER A 262 -10.75 11.23 12.25
CA SER A 262 -11.55 12.18 13.04
C SER A 262 -10.64 12.99 13.94
N PRO A 263 -10.24 14.23 13.56
CA PRO A 263 -9.39 15.08 14.38
C PRO A 263 -10.05 15.43 15.72
N LEU A 264 -9.29 15.34 16.80
CA LEU A 264 -9.61 15.76 18.16
C LEU A 264 -8.53 16.75 18.62
N PRO A 265 -8.67 17.47 19.75
CA PRO A 265 -7.73 18.54 20.11
C PRO A 265 -6.24 18.17 20.09
N ASN A 266 -5.86 16.98 20.56
CA ASN A 266 -4.45 16.56 20.65
C ASN A 266 -4.17 15.21 19.99
N ARG A 267 -5.14 14.62 19.33
CA ARG A 267 -5.03 13.31 18.70
C ARG A 267 -6.00 13.18 17.53
N VAL A 268 -5.81 12.13 16.77
CA VAL A 268 -6.75 11.72 15.72
C VAL A 268 -7.25 10.33 16.05
N ARG A 269 -8.57 10.17 16.06
CA ARG A 269 -9.19 8.85 16.05
C ARG A 269 -9.31 8.37 14.62
N VAL A 270 -8.90 7.15 14.36
CA VAL A 270 -9.02 6.50 13.06
C VAL A 270 -9.90 5.27 13.17
N GLU A 271 -10.95 5.24 12.36
CA GLU A 271 -11.85 4.10 12.25
C GLU A 271 -11.55 3.35 10.94
N ALA A 272 -11.20 2.08 11.03
CA ALA A 272 -11.03 1.19 9.89
C ALA A 272 -12.35 0.48 9.58
N ILE A 273 -12.83 0.64 8.36
CA ILE A 273 -14.10 0.10 7.88
C ILE A 273 -13.82 -0.73 6.63
N THR A 274 -14.10 -2.04 6.71
CA THR A 274 -13.95 -2.96 5.58
C THR A 274 -15.32 -3.43 5.11
N PHE A 275 -15.61 -3.26 3.82
CA PHE A 275 -16.92 -3.52 3.25
C PHE A 275 -16.82 -3.95 1.78
N ASP A 276 -17.87 -4.58 1.26
CA ASP A 276 -18.01 -4.83 -0.18
C ASP A 276 -18.53 -3.57 -0.88
N PRO A 277 -17.78 -2.93 -1.77
CA PRO A 277 -18.21 -1.69 -2.42
C PRO A 277 -19.42 -1.85 -3.35
N ARG A 278 -19.79 -3.07 -3.70
CA ARG A 278 -20.95 -3.36 -4.55
C ARG A 278 -22.26 -3.37 -3.76
N THR A 279 -22.21 -3.66 -2.47
CA THR A 279 -23.39 -3.85 -1.61
C THR A 279 -23.35 -3.00 -0.34
N GLU A 280 -22.22 -2.39 -0.03
CA GLU A 280 -21.89 -1.68 1.21
C GLU A 280 -22.03 -2.56 2.48
N VAL A 281 -22.11 -3.89 2.33
CA VAL A 281 -22.14 -4.82 3.46
C VAL A 281 -20.77 -4.89 4.12
N LEU A 282 -20.75 -4.77 5.44
CA LEU A 282 -19.51 -4.85 6.23
C LEU A 282 -18.94 -6.27 6.23
N CYS A 283 -17.61 -6.34 6.15
CA CYS A 283 -16.89 -7.61 6.33
C CYS A 283 -16.98 -8.05 7.81
N GLU A 284 -17.61 -9.16 8.07
CA GLU A 284 -17.71 -9.74 9.42
C GLU A 284 -16.53 -10.67 9.73
N GLY A 285 -15.89 -11.22 8.70
CA GLY A 285 -14.73 -12.09 8.84
C GLY A 285 -14.31 -12.74 7.53
N VAL A 286 -13.13 -13.33 7.53
CA VAL A 286 -12.59 -14.15 6.43
C VAL A 286 -12.08 -15.48 7.00
N LYS A 287 -11.76 -16.44 6.13
CA LYS A 287 -11.43 -17.82 6.54
C LYS A 287 -10.36 -17.94 7.63
N LEU A 288 -9.25 -17.17 7.50
CA LEU A 288 -8.13 -17.24 8.44
C LEU A 288 -8.27 -16.26 9.61
N VAL A 289 -8.95 -15.14 9.35
CA VAL A 289 -9.23 -14.09 10.36
C VAL A 289 -10.74 -13.94 10.48
N PRO A 290 -11.40 -14.84 11.25
CA PRO A 290 -12.86 -14.85 11.37
C PRO A 290 -13.41 -13.75 12.27
N ALA A 291 -12.56 -13.09 13.05
CA ALA A 291 -12.97 -12.09 14.02
C ALA A 291 -13.18 -10.73 13.38
N ARG A 292 -14.33 -10.11 13.62
CA ARG A 292 -14.67 -8.78 13.11
C ARG A 292 -13.68 -7.70 13.52
N ASN A 293 -13.06 -7.80 14.69
CA ASN A 293 -12.10 -6.81 15.20
C ASN A 293 -10.82 -6.63 14.35
N GLU A 294 -10.56 -7.51 13.39
CA GLU A 294 -9.49 -7.36 12.40
C GLU A 294 -9.95 -6.66 11.12
N HIS A 295 -11.27 -6.56 10.93
CA HIS A 295 -11.89 -5.96 9.75
C HIS A 295 -12.53 -4.61 10.05
N GLN A 296 -13.06 -4.45 11.25
CA GLN A 296 -13.67 -3.23 11.77
C GLN A 296 -13.01 -2.90 13.12
N PHE A 297 -12.21 -1.84 13.18
CA PHE A 297 -11.48 -1.47 14.39
C PHE A 297 -11.19 0.02 14.45
N GLU A 298 -10.76 0.46 15.62
CA GLU A 298 -10.31 1.83 15.83
C GLU A 298 -8.87 1.86 16.38
N PHE A 299 -8.19 2.96 16.13
CA PHE A 299 -6.94 3.31 16.78
C PHE A 299 -6.80 4.83 16.86
N GLU A 300 -5.84 5.30 17.63
CA GLU A 300 -5.56 6.72 17.77
C GLU A 300 -4.07 7.01 17.58
N PHE A 301 -3.75 8.21 17.11
CA PHE A 301 -2.39 8.71 17.14
C PHE A 301 -2.34 10.15 17.63
N SER A 302 -1.22 10.54 18.26
CA SER A 302 -1.01 11.87 18.82
C SER A 302 -0.77 12.91 17.73
N LEU A 303 -1.36 14.10 17.89
CA LEU A 303 -0.98 15.32 17.16
C LEU A 303 0.17 16.06 17.82
N LEU A 304 0.43 15.79 19.10
CA LEU A 304 1.56 16.36 19.81
C LEU A 304 2.88 15.82 19.22
N ARG A 305 3.91 16.66 19.27
CA ARG A 305 5.25 16.33 18.81
C ARG A 305 6.03 15.60 19.88
#